data_a2db3dcb97e74b0f03d2b6629cb38c2c
#
_entry.id   a2db3dcb97e74b0f03d2b6629cb38c2c
#
_cell.length_a   1.000
_cell.length_b   1.000
_cell.length_c   1.000
_cell.angle_alpha   90.00
_cell.angle_beta   90.00
_cell.angle_gamma   90.00
#
_symmetry.space_group_name_H-M   'P 1'
#
loop_
_entity.id
_entity.type
_entity.pdbx_description
1 polymer ?
#
loop_
_entity_poly.entity_id
_entity_poly.type
_entity_poly.pdbx_seq_one_letter_code
_entity_poly.pdbx_strand_id
1 'polypeptide(L)'
;MSEKNIQQDRPAFHGSDIEQIEQYYKIPAESIIKFGANVNPLGLSATLKKDLAEHLDVITSYPDRDYKELRSAIADYCGVKMEHVVTGNGSTELISLLISERNARHAMVIGPTYSEYERELSLTGGRISEYNLSEEHDFHLDIDDFAKALADDVDFVILCNPNNPTSSAMKKDELRSLLEFCNSRDIFVMI
;
A
#
# COMPACT_ATOMS: atom_id res chain seq x y z
N MET A 1 24.99 35.42 -6.89
CA MET A 1 23.93 34.77 -7.69
C MET A 1 23.25 33.76 -6.80
N SER A 2 22.04 34.06 -6.37
CA SER A 2 21.30 33.19 -5.45
C SER A 2 20.83 31.94 -6.19
N GLU A 3 21.23 30.78 -5.70
CA GLU A 3 20.61 29.50 -6.11
C GLU A 3 19.12 29.58 -5.80
N LYS A 4 18.31 29.75 -6.84
CA LYS A 4 16.87 29.60 -6.70
C LYS A 4 16.61 28.15 -6.35
N ASN A 5 15.99 27.93 -5.21
CA ASN A 5 15.49 26.66 -4.73
C ASN A 5 14.48 26.11 -5.77
N ILE A 6 14.96 25.28 -6.70
CA ILE A 6 14.18 24.69 -7.81
C ILE A 6 13.21 23.62 -7.28
N GLN A 7 13.24 23.32 -5.97
CA GLN A 7 12.47 22.25 -5.35
C GLN A 7 11.02 22.61 -5.00
N GLN A 8 10.64 23.89 -5.01
CA GLN A 8 9.32 24.34 -4.52
C GLN A 8 8.18 24.36 -5.57
N ASP A 9 8.46 24.16 -6.86
CA ASP A 9 7.46 24.28 -7.95
C ASP A 9 7.29 23.02 -8.83
N ARG A 10 7.75 21.85 -8.38
CA ARG A 10 7.52 20.62 -9.15
C ARG A 10 6.20 20.01 -8.73
N PRO A 11 5.25 19.77 -9.66
CA PRO A 11 4.04 19.04 -9.35
C PRO A 11 4.39 17.63 -8.88
N ALA A 12 3.71 17.17 -7.84
CA ALA A 12 3.82 15.80 -7.37
C ALA A 12 3.07 14.88 -8.36
N PHE A 13 3.79 14.19 -9.24
CA PHE A 13 3.23 13.19 -10.12
C PHE A 13 3.22 11.82 -9.43
N HIS A 14 2.12 11.09 -9.59
CA HIS A 14 2.14 9.67 -9.28
C HIS A 14 3.03 8.92 -10.30
N GLY A 15 3.72 7.86 -9.87
CA GLY A 15 4.67 7.15 -10.74
C GLY A 15 4.07 6.53 -12.01
N SER A 16 2.73 6.43 -12.10
CA SER A 16 1.99 5.98 -13.29
C SER A 16 1.49 7.10 -14.20
N ASP A 17 1.63 8.38 -13.82
CA ASP A 17 1.05 9.53 -14.52
C ASP A 17 1.87 9.97 -15.75
N ILE A 18 2.17 9.02 -16.61
CA ILE A 18 3.02 9.25 -17.80
C ILE A 18 2.47 10.36 -18.70
N GLU A 19 1.16 10.41 -18.89
CA GLU A 19 0.51 11.44 -19.72
C GLU A 19 0.72 12.85 -19.14
N GLN A 20 0.61 13.01 -17.82
CA GLN A 20 0.85 14.28 -17.16
C GLN A 20 2.32 14.69 -17.22
N ILE A 21 3.23 13.72 -17.08
CA ILE A 21 4.67 13.93 -17.20
C ILE A 21 5.02 14.36 -18.65
N GLU A 22 4.47 13.69 -19.66
CA GLU A 22 4.63 14.02 -21.06
C GLU A 22 4.18 15.46 -21.35
N GLN A 23 3.01 15.84 -20.87
CA GLN A 23 2.45 17.18 -21.05
C GLN A 23 3.29 18.26 -20.35
N TYR A 24 3.71 18.00 -19.12
CA TYR A 24 4.45 18.97 -18.31
C TYR A 24 5.87 19.20 -18.84
N TYR A 25 6.60 18.14 -19.16
CA TYR A 25 7.99 18.23 -19.64
C TYR A 25 8.09 18.35 -21.16
N LYS A 26 7.00 18.18 -21.90
CA LYS A 26 6.94 18.22 -23.38
C LYS A 26 7.90 17.21 -24.03
N ILE A 27 7.97 16.01 -23.46
CA ILE A 27 8.77 14.90 -23.97
C ILE A 27 7.83 13.74 -24.37
N PRO A 28 8.12 13.00 -25.46
CA PRO A 28 7.27 11.89 -25.88
C PRO A 28 7.24 10.76 -24.84
N ALA A 29 6.07 10.17 -24.61
CA ALA A 29 5.87 9.09 -23.63
C ALA A 29 6.81 7.90 -23.85
N GLU A 30 7.11 7.59 -25.12
CA GLU A 30 8.04 6.51 -25.51
C GLU A 30 9.51 6.77 -25.14
N SER A 31 9.88 8.03 -24.88
CA SER A 31 11.24 8.41 -24.45
C SER A 31 11.39 8.38 -22.92
N ILE A 32 10.29 8.15 -22.17
CA ILE A 32 10.31 8.15 -20.71
C ILE A 32 10.73 6.77 -20.21
N ILE A 33 11.83 6.71 -19.47
CA ILE A 33 12.23 5.48 -18.75
C ILE A 33 11.47 5.43 -17.42
N LYS A 34 10.64 4.39 -17.27
CA LYS A 34 9.70 4.28 -16.15
C LYS A 34 10.36 3.59 -14.94
N PHE A 35 10.61 4.34 -13.88
CA PHE A 35 11.07 3.84 -12.57
C PHE A 35 10.07 4.13 -11.44
N GLY A 36 8.94 4.78 -11.75
CA GLY A 36 8.00 5.29 -10.75
C GLY A 36 6.87 4.33 -10.37
N ALA A 37 6.73 3.18 -11.03
CA ALA A 37 5.67 2.22 -10.75
C ALA A 37 6.21 0.79 -10.67
N ASN A 38 5.71 0.00 -9.71
CA ASN A 38 6.06 -1.42 -9.54
C ASN A 38 5.32 -2.29 -10.57
N VAL A 39 5.65 -2.12 -11.83
CA VAL A 39 5.09 -2.90 -12.95
C VAL A 39 6.16 -3.84 -13.49
N ASN A 40 5.79 -5.11 -13.72
CA ASN A 40 6.72 -6.08 -14.30
C ASN A 40 7.13 -5.67 -15.72
N PRO A 41 8.40 -5.29 -15.97
CA PRO A 41 8.85 -4.83 -17.28
C PRO A 41 8.82 -5.92 -18.35
N LEU A 42 8.80 -7.19 -17.96
CA LEU A 42 8.69 -8.35 -18.87
C LEU A 42 7.24 -8.58 -19.33
N GLY A 43 6.26 -7.91 -18.72
CA GLY A 43 4.84 -8.09 -19.01
C GLY A 43 4.31 -9.47 -18.60
N LEU A 44 3.23 -9.89 -19.23
CA LEU A 44 2.60 -11.19 -18.96
C LEU A 44 3.37 -12.33 -19.62
N SER A 45 3.49 -13.46 -18.92
CA SER A 45 4.05 -14.69 -19.49
C SER A 45 3.21 -15.21 -20.69
N ALA A 46 3.85 -15.94 -21.60
CA ALA A 46 3.15 -16.55 -22.74
C ALA A 46 2.05 -17.52 -22.29
N THR A 47 2.30 -18.27 -21.22
CA THR A 47 1.33 -19.20 -20.63
C THR A 47 0.09 -18.46 -20.13
N LEU A 48 0.28 -17.38 -19.36
CA LEU A 48 -0.86 -16.60 -18.86
C LEU A 48 -1.65 -15.93 -19.98
N LYS A 49 -0.97 -15.40 -21.02
CA LYS A 49 -1.65 -14.81 -22.20
C LYS A 49 -2.53 -15.85 -22.91
N LYS A 50 -2.02 -17.07 -23.06
CA LYS A 50 -2.76 -18.18 -23.68
C LYS A 50 -3.98 -18.56 -22.84
N ASP A 51 -3.79 -18.75 -21.55
CA ASP A 51 -4.86 -19.11 -20.61
C ASP A 51 -5.99 -18.07 -20.60
N LEU A 52 -5.65 -16.77 -20.50
CA LEU A 52 -6.63 -15.69 -20.58
C LEU A 52 -7.40 -15.71 -21.90
N ALA A 53 -6.72 -15.96 -23.04
CA ALA A 53 -7.38 -16.01 -24.34
C ALA A 53 -8.35 -17.19 -24.45
N GLU A 54 -8.01 -18.35 -23.87
CA GLU A 54 -8.84 -19.55 -23.88
C GLU A 54 -10.07 -19.44 -22.96
N HIS A 55 -10.06 -18.52 -21.98
CA HIS A 55 -11.13 -18.33 -20.99
C HIS A 55 -11.88 -16.99 -21.14
N LEU A 56 -11.72 -16.28 -22.27
CA LEU A 56 -12.38 -15.00 -22.47
C LEU A 56 -13.90 -15.03 -22.35
N ASP A 57 -14.53 -16.17 -22.66
CA ASP A 57 -15.98 -16.32 -22.60
C ASP A 57 -16.56 -16.16 -21.20
N VAL A 58 -15.72 -16.23 -20.15
CA VAL A 58 -16.15 -15.99 -18.77
C VAL A 58 -16.75 -14.60 -18.56
N ILE A 59 -16.34 -13.59 -19.38
CA ILE A 59 -16.88 -12.23 -19.29
C ILE A 59 -18.37 -12.13 -19.69
N THR A 60 -18.93 -13.15 -20.33
CA THR A 60 -20.35 -13.18 -20.72
C THR A 60 -21.27 -13.64 -19.58
N SER A 61 -20.70 -14.08 -18.46
CA SER A 61 -21.43 -14.60 -17.31
C SER A 61 -21.25 -13.70 -16.08
N TYR A 62 -22.24 -13.71 -15.19
CA TYR A 62 -22.05 -13.09 -13.89
C TYR A 62 -21.00 -13.84 -13.09
N PRO A 63 -20.09 -13.12 -12.39
CA PRO A 63 -19.12 -13.75 -11.53
C PRO A 63 -19.79 -14.41 -10.31
N ASP A 64 -19.11 -15.40 -9.72
CA ASP A 64 -19.50 -15.93 -8.42
C ASP A 64 -19.45 -14.82 -7.37
N ARG A 65 -20.58 -14.54 -6.73
CA ARG A 65 -20.71 -13.47 -5.71
C ARG A 65 -19.83 -13.68 -4.50
N ASP A 66 -19.58 -14.92 -4.15
CA ASP A 66 -18.81 -15.31 -2.97
C ASP A 66 -17.33 -15.51 -3.28
N TYR A 67 -16.94 -15.50 -4.56
CA TYR A 67 -15.58 -15.77 -5.03
C TYR A 67 -14.97 -17.04 -4.42
N LYS A 68 -15.74 -18.13 -4.30
CA LYS A 68 -15.36 -19.32 -3.52
C LYS A 68 -14.08 -19.96 -4.02
N GLU A 69 -13.98 -20.20 -5.33
CA GLU A 69 -12.79 -20.82 -5.93
C GLU A 69 -11.55 -19.93 -5.77
N LEU A 70 -11.67 -18.62 -6.03
CA LEU A 70 -10.58 -17.66 -5.88
C LEU A 70 -10.13 -17.57 -4.42
N ARG A 71 -11.07 -17.41 -3.48
CA ARG A 71 -10.76 -17.34 -2.05
C ARG A 71 -10.14 -18.62 -1.52
N SER A 72 -10.59 -19.79 -2.00
CA SER A 72 -9.98 -21.07 -1.65
C SER A 72 -8.54 -21.15 -2.16
N ALA A 73 -8.28 -20.79 -3.43
CA ALA A 73 -6.94 -20.81 -3.99
C ALA A 73 -5.97 -19.85 -3.27
N ILE A 74 -6.46 -18.66 -2.89
CA ILE A 74 -5.68 -17.71 -2.08
C ILE A 74 -5.41 -18.27 -0.68
N ALA A 75 -6.41 -18.87 -0.05
CA ALA A 75 -6.28 -19.47 1.28
C ALA A 75 -5.22 -20.59 1.28
N ASP A 76 -5.25 -21.47 0.30
CA ASP A 76 -4.25 -22.53 0.11
C ASP A 76 -2.84 -21.95 -0.11
N TYR A 77 -2.73 -20.92 -0.96
CA TYR A 77 -1.46 -20.23 -1.23
C TYR A 77 -0.87 -19.57 0.02
N CYS A 78 -1.72 -18.92 0.83
CA CYS A 78 -1.31 -18.22 2.04
C CYS A 78 -1.20 -19.12 3.29
N GLY A 79 -1.68 -20.36 3.23
CA GLY A 79 -1.72 -21.26 4.38
C GLY A 79 -2.71 -20.81 5.48
N VAL A 80 -3.83 -20.19 5.08
CA VAL A 80 -4.89 -19.70 5.98
C VAL A 80 -6.23 -20.34 5.64
N LYS A 81 -7.25 -20.12 6.47
CA LYS A 81 -8.61 -20.57 6.16
C LYS A 81 -9.29 -19.60 5.18
N MET A 82 -10.15 -20.13 4.31
CA MET A 82 -10.90 -19.32 3.32
C MET A 82 -11.73 -18.20 3.97
N GLU A 83 -12.22 -18.40 5.19
CA GLU A 83 -12.98 -17.41 5.96
C GLU A 83 -12.15 -16.16 6.34
N HIS A 84 -10.81 -16.26 6.29
CA HIS A 84 -9.87 -15.15 6.53
C HIS A 84 -9.44 -14.44 5.24
N VAL A 85 -10.06 -14.77 4.10
CA VAL A 85 -9.71 -14.19 2.80
C VAL A 85 -10.83 -13.30 2.31
N VAL A 86 -10.49 -12.06 2.01
CA VAL A 86 -11.34 -11.10 1.30
C VAL A 86 -10.68 -10.76 -0.02
N THR A 87 -11.46 -10.73 -1.09
CA THR A 87 -10.99 -10.41 -2.44
C THR A 87 -11.52 -9.06 -2.93
N GLY A 88 -10.77 -8.36 -3.74
CA GLY A 88 -11.14 -7.08 -4.33
C GLY A 88 -10.38 -6.77 -5.62
N ASN A 89 -10.70 -5.67 -6.26
CA ASN A 89 -10.06 -5.18 -7.49
C ASN A 89 -8.76 -4.42 -7.15
N GLY A 90 -7.74 -5.17 -6.78
CA GLY A 90 -6.46 -4.63 -6.33
C GLY A 90 -6.46 -4.21 -4.86
N SER A 91 -5.27 -3.86 -4.37
CA SER A 91 -5.07 -3.49 -2.97
C SER A 91 -5.79 -2.19 -2.58
N THR A 92 -5.91 -1.23 -3.49
CA THR A 92 -6.55 0.05 -3.18
C THR A 92 -8.01 -0.11 -2.75
N GLU A 93 -8.79 -0.97 -3.43
CA GLU A 93 -10.16 -1.27 -2.99
C GLU A 93 -10.20 -1.87 -1.59
N LEU A 94 -9.33 -2.84 -1.32
CA LEU A 94 -9.26 -3.49 -0.01
C LEU A 94 -8.81 -2.55 1.11
N ILE A 95 -7.84 -1.68 0.83
CA ILE A 95 -7.39 -0.63 1.74
C ILE A 95 -8.55 0.32 2.06
N SER A 96 -9.25 0.81 1.04
CA SER A 96 -10.41 1.69 1.19
C SER A 96 -11.52 1.06 2.03
N LEU A 97 -11.86 -0.19 1.74
CA LEU A 97 -12.88 -0.94 2.48
C LEU A 97 -12.49 -1.13 3.96
N LEU A 98 -11.24 -1.53 4.23
CA LEU A 98 -10.77 -1.75 5.60
C LEU A 98 -10.71 -0.45 6.40
N ILE A 99 -10.20 0.63 5.82
CA ILE A 99 -10.14 1.95 6.44
C ILE A 99 -11.56 2.46 6.74
N SER A 100 -12.48 2.33 5.79
CA SER A 100 -13.88 2.74 5.95
C SER A 100 -14.61 1.94 7.04
N GLU A 101 -14.38 0.62 7.09
CA GLU A 101 -14.98 -0.26 8.10
C GLU A 101 -14.44 0.05 9.49
N ARG A 102 -13.14 0.29 9.62
CA ARG A 102 -12.51 0.65 10.91
C ARG A 102 -12.94 2.02 11.39
N ASN A 103 -13.16 2.97 10.48
CA ASN A 103 -13.59 4.33 10.79
C ASN A 103 -12.80 4.93 11.97
N ALA A 104 -11.47 4.87 11.85
CA ALA A 104 -10.55 5.27 12.91
C ALA A 104 -10.74 6.73 13.33
N ARG A 105 -10.66 6.99 14.61
CA ARG A 105 -10.69 8.37 15.16
C ARG A 105 -9.34 9.05 15.02
N HIS A 106 -8.27 8.27 15.19
CA HIS A 106 -6.91 8.73 15.03
C HIS A 106 -6.04 7.59 14.47
N ALA A 107 -5.67 7.71 13.21
CA ALA A 107 -4.76 6.77 12.55
C ALA A 107 -3.32 7.29 12.59
N MET A 108 -2.36 6.39 12.81
CA MET A 108 -0.93 6.67 12.60
C MET A 108 -0.41 5.87 11.42
N VAL A 109 0.22 6.56 10.48
CA VAL A 109 0.86 5.97 9.30
C VAL A 109 2.37 5.93 9.53
N ILE A 110 3.00 4.77 9.33
CA ILE A 110 4.45 4.63 9.41
C ILE A 110 5.04 4.92 8.03
N GLY A 111 5.68 6.07 7.90
CA GLY A 111 6.21 6.64 6.66
C GLY A 111 7.75 6.74 6.61
N PRO A 112 8.33 7.13 5.44
CA PRO A 112 7.64 7.34 4.17
C PRO A 112 7.07 6.03 3.61
N THR A 113 5.83 6.06 3.12
CA THR A 113 5.14 4.86 2.68
C THR A 113 4.20 5.13 1.48
N TYR A 114 3.38 4.15 1.12
CA TYR A 114 2.45 4.22 -0.01
C TYR A 114 1.38 5.28 0.22
N SER A 115 1.30 6.25 -0.68
CA SER A 115 0.47 7.45 -0.55
C SER A 115 -1.05 7.19 -0.46
N GLU A 116 -1.51 6.03 -0.94
CA GLU A 116 -2.94 5.69 -0.88
C GLU A 116 -3.45 5.51 0.55
N TYR A 117 -2.59 5.16 1.52
CA TYR A 117 -3.01 5.05 2.92
C TYR A 117 -3.52 6.38 3.47
N GLU A 118 -2.75 7.44 3.31
CA GLU A 118 -3.16 8.78 3.74
C GLU A 118 -4.35 9.31 2.97
N ARG A 119 -4.34 9.06 1.64
CA ARG A 119 -5.44 9.46 0.78
C ARG A 119 -6.75 8.84 1.27
N GLU A 120 -6.81 7.53 1.48
CA GLU A 120 -8.03 6.83 1.92
C GLU A 120 -8.43 7.23 3.35
N LEU A 121 -7.46 7.39 4.25
CA LEU A 121 -7.72 7.92 5.60
C LEU A 121 -8.33 9.33 5.56
N SER A 122 -7.86 10.20 4.68
CA SER A 122 -8.38 11.58 4.56
C SER A 122 -9.87 11.63 4.21
N LEU A 123 -10.42 10.57 3.60
CA LEU A 123 -11.83 10.47 3.25
C LEU A 123 -12.73 10.11 4.44
N THR A 124 -12.19 9.59 5.52
CA THR A 124 -12.97 9.18 6.70
C THR A 124 -13.21 10.30 7.71
N GLY A 125 -12.46 11.40 7.61
CA GLY A 125 -12.56 12.55 8.52
C GLY A 125 -11.93 12.34 9.89
N GLY A 126 -11.25 11.24 10.13
CA GLY A 126 -10.43 11.00 11.32
C GLY A 126 -9.14 11.85 11.32
N ARG A 127 -8.48 11.89 12.47
CA ARG A 127 -7.16 12.50 12.59
C ARG A 127 -6.09 11.56 12.05
N ILE A 128 -5.12 12.10 11.33
CA ILE A 128 -3.98 11.34 10.77
C ILE A 128 -2.70 11.92 11.38
N SER A 129 -1.83 11.07 11.87
CA SER A 129 -0.46 11.39 12.23
C SER A 129 0.52 10.47 11.52
N GLU A 130 1.75 10.92 11.35
CA GLU A 130 2.81 10.18 10.71
C GLU A 130 3.95 9.93 11.69
N TYR A 131 4.49 8.72 11.63
CA TYR A 131 5.78 8.38 12.23
C TYR A 131 6.78 8.15 11.12
N ASN A 132 7.73 9.07 10.95
CA ASN A 132 8.67 9.03 9.84
C ASN A 132 9.94 8.25 10.20
N LEU A 133 10.16 7.15 9.47
CA LEU A 133 11.42 6.40 9.49
C LEU A 133 12.54 7.23 8.84
N SER A 134 13.76 7.11 9.35
CA SER A 134 14.89 7.88 8.85
C SER A 134 15.85 7.04 7.98
N GLU A 135 16.45 7.69 7.00
CA GLU A 135 17.51 7.12 6.16
C GLU A 135 18.74 6.73 7.01
N GLU A 136 19.04 7.49 8.08
CA GLU A 136 20.16 7.21 9.00
C GLU A 136 20.04 5.84 9.68
N HIS A 137 18.82 5.31 9.78
CA HIS A 137 18.51 3.99 10.33
C HIS A 137 18.04 3.00 9.27
N ASP A 138 18.41 3.20 8.01
CA ASP A 138 18.00 2.35 6.87
C ASP A 138 16.46 2.15 6.78
N PHE A 139 15.69 3.15 7.21
CA PHE A 139 14.22 3.08 7.30
C PHE A 139 13.72 1.89 8.14
N HIS A 140 14.47 1.45 9.15
CA HIS A 140 14.01 0.46 10.11
C HIS A 140 13.18 1.09 11.22
N LEU A 141 12.12 0.40 11.63
CA LEU A 141 11.29 0.80 12.75
C LEU A 141 11.93 0.38 14.08
N ASP A 142 12.24 1.35 14.92
CA ASP A 142 12.55 1.13 16.33
C ASP A 142 11.24 1.16 17.13
N ILE A 143 10.88 0.03 17.75
CA ILE A 143 9.61 -0.11 18.47
C ILE A 143 9.58 0.73 19.73
N ASP A 144 10.70 0.89 20.42
CA ASP A 144 10.77 1.67 21.66
C ASP A 144 10.64 3.17 21.36
N ASP A 145 11.18 3.63 20.24
CA ASP A 145 11.04 5.00 19.79
C ASP A 145 9.63 5.28 19.25
N PHE A 146 9.11 4.38 18.45
CA PHE A 146 7.73 4.41 17.96
C PHE A 146 6.72 4.48 19.14
N ALA A 147 6.94 3.66 20.17
CA ALA A 147 6.08 3.63 21.35
C ALA A 147 6.03 4.98 22.10
N LYS A 148 7.13 5.74 22.10
CA LYS A 148 7.20 7.10 22.69
C LYS A 148 6.50 8.15 21.83
N ALA A 149 6.54 7.97 20.51
CA ALA A 149 5.91 8.88 19.56
C ALA A 149 4.41 8.66 19.43
N LEU A 150 3.91 7.48 19.82
CA LEU A 150 2.52 7.10 19.69
C LEU A 150 1.64 7.84 20.70
N ALA A 151 0.70 8.65 20.20
CA ALA A 151 -0.26 9.35 21.06
C ALA A 151 -1.28 8.35 21.69
N ASP A 152 -1.75 8.66 22.89
CA ASP A 152 -2.63 7.77 23.66
C ASP A 152 -4.00 7.51 23.00
N ASP A 153 -4.43 8.39 22.10
CA ASP A 153 -5.72 8.31 21.41
C ASP A 153 -5.63 7.70 20.00
N VAL A 154 -4.46 7.19 19.59
CA VAL A 154 -4.31 6.42 18.35
C VAL A 154 -5.02 5.07 18.51
N ASP A 155 -5.94 4.77 17.59
CA ASP A 155 -6.72 3.53 17.56
C ASP A 155 -6.47 2.69 16.30
N PHE A 156 -5.66 3.19 15.37
CA PHE A 156 -5.31 2.51 14.13
C PHE A 156 -3.88 2.81 13.71
N VAL A 157 -3.11 1.78 13.38
CA VAL A 157 -1.74 1.90 12.84
C VAL A 157 -1.68 1.24 11.47
N ILE A 158 -1.06 1.90 10.51
CA ILE A 158 -0.80 1.37 9.17
C ILE A 158 0.70 1.19 8.97
N LEU A 159 1.09 -0.05 8.66
CA LEU A 159 2.46 -0.44 8.34
C LEU A 159 2.49 -1.09 6.96
N CYS A 160 3.30 -0.59 6.04
CA CYS A 160 3.60 -1.28 4.79
C CYS A 160 4.82 -2.21 4.99
N ASN A 161 4.63 -3.52 4.78
CA ASN A 161 5.71 -4.49 5.01
C ASN A 161 5.69 -5.64 3.98
N PRO A 162 6.70 -5.78 3.10
CA PRO A 162 7.83 -4.83 2.88
C PRO A 162 7.36 -3.46 2.47
N ASN A 163 8.08 -2.41 2.91
CA ASN A 163 7.65 -1.03 2.68
C ASN A 163 7.85 -0.56 1.23
N ASN A 164 6.86 0.10 0.70
CA ASN A 164 6.93 0.85 -0.54
C ASN A 164 6.99 2.36 -0.19
N PRO A 165 8.07 3.13 -0.53
CA PRO A 165 9.08 2.79 -1.55
C PRO A 165 10.44 2.30 -1.01
N THR A 166 10.67 2.25 0.30
CA THR A 166 12.01 2.02 0.87
C THR A 166 12.54 0.59 0.72
N SER A 167 11.66 -0.37 0.41
CA SER A 167 11.96 -1.81 0.38
C SER A 167 12.41 -2.41 1.73
N SER A 168 12.41 -1.62 2.80
CA SER A 168 12.72 -2.13 4.15
C SER A 168 11.64 -3.13 4.59
N ALA A 169 12.05 -4.15 5.32
CA ALA A 169 11.14 -5.17 5.83
C ALA A 169 11.47 -5.51 7.28
N MET A 170 10.44 -5.57 8.11
CA MET A 170 10.59 -6.02 9.49
C MET A 170 10.77 -7.54 9.52
N LYS A 171 11.64 -8.00 10.40
CA LYS A 171 11.77 -9.42 10.72
C LYS A 171 10.54 -9.91 11.48
N LYS A 172 10.31 -11.21 11.43
CA LYS A 172 9.13 -11.84 12.05
C LYS A 172 9.00 -11.51 13.56
N ASP A 173 10.11 -11.49 14.28
CA ASP A 173 10.08 -11.24 15.72
C ASP A 173 9.85 -9.75 16.04
N GLU A 174 10.41 -8.83 15.24
CA GLU A 174 10.14 -7.41 15.33
C GLU A 174 8.66 -7.11 15.04
N LEU A 175 8.11 -7.71 13.97
CA LEU A 175 6.69 -7.57 13.63
C LEU A 175 5.79 -8.11 14.76
N ARG A 176 6.15 -9.25 15.35
CA ARG A 176 5.41 -9.80 16.50
C ARG A 176 5.42 -8.83 17.67
N SER A 177 6.58 -8.26 18.02
CA SER A 177 6.69 -7.29 19.12
C SER A 177 5.83 -6.05 18.87
N LEU A 178 5.81 -5.52 17.64
CA LEU A 178 4.93 -4.41 17.26
C LEU A 178 3.45 -4.77 17.44
N LEU A 179 3.03 -5.94 16.97
CA LEU A 179 1.63 -6.39 17.08
C LEU A 179 1.22 -6.62 18.54
N GLU A 180 2.09 -7.21 19.38
CA GLU A 180 1.86 -7.38 20.82
C GLU A 180 1.73 -6.04 21.53
N PHE A 181 2.61 -5.09 21.20
CA PHE A 181 2.55 -3.72 21.72
C PHE A 181 1.23 -3.03 21.34
N CYS A 182 0.85 -3.03 20.07
CA CYS A 182 -0.39 -2.41 19.60
C CYS A 182 -1.63 -3.09 20.22
N ASN A 183 -1.63 -4.42 20.27
CA ASN A 183 -2.73 -5.18 20.88
C ASN A 183 -2.90 -4.89 22.37
N SER A 184 -1.80 -4.66 23.11
CA SER A 184 -1.86 -4.28 24.54
C SER A 184 -2.54 -2.93 24.80
N ARG A 185 -2.65 -2.08 23.76
CA ARG A 185 -3.29 -0.75 23.78
C ARG A 185 -4.62 -0.72 23.03
N ASP A 186 -5.15 -1.86 22.60
CA ASP A 186 -6.37 -1.97 21.79
C ASP A 186 -6.28 -1.21 20.45
N ILE A 187 -5.08 -1.17 19.85
CA ILE A 187 -4.81 -0.53 18.57
C ILE A 187 -4.90 -1.56 17.46
N PHE A 188 -5.75 -1.31 16.47
CA PHE A 188 -5.82 -2.15 15.28
C PHE A 188 -4.63 -1.86 14.35
N VAL A 189 -4.03 -2.91 13.77
CA VAL A 189 -2.90 -2.78 12.84
C VAL A 189 -3.29 -3.34 11.49
N MET A 190 -3.15 -2.53 10.43
CA MET A 190 -3.18 -2.96 9.04
C MET A 190 -1.74 -3.10 8.53
N ILE A 191 -1.44 -4.23 7.88
CA ILE A 191 -0.13 -4.51 7.29
C ILE A 191 -0.31 -4.84 5.82
#